data_17dd0b1efae73a2b3ea9edd12abb23e7
#
_entry.id   17dd0b1efae73a2b3ea9edd12abb23e7
#
_cell.length_a   1.000
_cell.length_b   1.000
_cell.length_c   1.000
_cell.angle_alpha   90.00
_cell.angle_beta   90.00
_cell.angle_gamma   90.00
#
_symmetry.space_group_name_H-M   'P 1'
#
loop_
_entity.id
_entity.type
_entity.pdbx_description
1 polymer ?
#
loop_
_entity_poly.entity_id
_entity_poly.type
_entity_poly.pdbx_seq_one_letter_code
_entity_poly.pdbx_strand_id
1 'polypeptide(L)'
;MSSTETEHDHPDHHDHADGSDSHLHDHPHHHDHAGQKAPSDLALRVAALESLLIEKGLVDPAALDALVDTYEHQVGPRNGAKVVARAWKDPAYKARLLTDATAAIAELGFGGMQGEHMVAVENTPTVHNLVVCTLCSCYPYTVLGLPPVWYKSAPYRSRAVIDPRGVLREFGVELPPGTAIRVWDSTAEIRYLVLPQRPPGTDHLDEDPLAALVTRDAMIGVAPL
;
A
#
# COMPACT_ATOMS: atom_id res chain seq x y z
N MET A 1 -17.58 64.71 3.64
CA MET A 1 -16.79 65.23 2.52
C MET A 1 -16.64 64.05 1.63
N SER A 2 -17.56 63.93 0.69
CA SER A 2 -17.62 64.41 -0.67
C SER A 2 -16.86 63.48 -1.59
N SER A 3 -17.61 62.58 -2.26
CA SER A 3 -18.02 62.64 -3.70
C SER A 3 -16.86 62.30 -4.63
N THR A 4 -16.95 61.51 -5.65
CA THR A 4 -17.95 61.43 -6.72
C THR A 4 -17.79 60.18 -7.54
N GLU A 5 -18.94 59.71 -8.04
CA GLU A 5 -19.23 58.80 -9.11
C GLU A 5 -18.70 59.27 -10.49
N THR A 6 -18.52 58.35 -11.44
CA THR A 6 -18.97 58.54 -12.79
C THR A 6 -19.19 57.18 -13.53
N GLU A 7 -20.46 56.98 -13.90
CA GLU A 7 -20.98 56.05 -14.91
C GLU A 7 -20.61 56.55 -16.32
N HIS A 8 -20.59 55.59 -17.28
CA HIS A 8 -20.98 55.73 -18.71
C HIS A 8 -21.18 54.31 -19.22
N ASP A 9 -22.30 53.81 -19.44
CA ASP A 9 -23.49 53.94 -20.30
C ASP A 9 -23.22 53.54 -21.78
N HIS A 10 -24.06 52.60 -22.21
CA HIS A 10 -24.38 51.94 -23.49
C HIS A 10 -24.30 52.75 -24.81
N PRO A 11 -24.59 52.22 -26.04
CA PRO A 11 -25.54 51.14 -26.39
C PRO A 11 -25.26 50.28 -27.65
N ASP A 12 -26.09 49.21 -27.75
CA ASP A 12 -26.96 48.72 -28.82
C ASP A 12 -26.49 48.09 -30.14
N HIS A 13 -27.10 46.89 -30.31
CA HIS A 13 -27.77 46.28 -31.48
C HIS A 13 -27.00 45.96 -32.75
N HIS A 14 -27.04 44.67 -33.13
CA HIS A 14 -27.77 44.22 -34.33
C HIS A 14 -27.96 42.71 -34.38
N ASP A 15 -29.23 42.30 -34.45
CA ASP A 15 -29.73 41.01 -34.88
C ASP A 15 -29.36 40.76 -36.36
N HIS A 16 -29.02 39.50 -36.68
CA HIS A 16 -29.48 38.86 -37.93
C HIS A 16 -29.56 37.35 -37.77
N ALA A 17 -30.73 36.87 -38.16
CA ALA A 17 -31.16 35.49 -38.17
C ALA A 17 -30.67 34.72 -39.40
N ASP A 18 -30.84 33.41 -39.29
CA ASP A 18 -31.01 32.35 -40.29
C ASP A 18 -29.82 31.82 -41.08
N GLY A 19 -29.74 30.51 -41.03
CA GLY A 19 -28.98 29.68 -41.96
C GLY A 19 -28.72 28.27 -41.41
N SER A 20 -29.75 27.41 -41.49
CA SER A 20 -29.61 25.97 -41.35
C SER A 20 -28.55 25.40 -42.29
N ASP A 21 -27.56 24.69 -41.76
CA ASP A 21 -26.99 23.57 -42.51
C ASP A 21 -26.39 22.52 -41.57
N SER A 22 -26.93 21.34 -41.71
CA SER A 22 -26.51 20.11 -41.05
C SER A 22 -25.21 19.58 -41.67
N HIS A 23 -24.09 19.75 -40.99
CA HIS A 23 -22.91 18.95 -41.28
C HIS A 23 -22.53 18.13 -40.06
N LEU A 24 -22.80 16.81 -40.16
CA LEU A 24 -22.19 15.74 -39.39
C LEU A 24 -20.67 15.84 -39.52
N HIS A 25 -20.01 16.44 -38.55
CA HIS A 25 -18.58 16.29 -38.37
C HIS A 25 -18.33 15.17 -37.38
N ASP A 26 -17.98 14.04 -37.99
CA ASP A 26 -17.31 12.90 -37.35
C ASP A 26 -16.03 13.43 -36.69
N HIS A 27 -16.05 13.61 -35.38
CA HIS A 27 -14.86 13.90 -34.59
C HIS A 27 -14.14 12.60 -34.28
N PRO A 28 -12.93 12.38 -34.84
CA PRO A 28 -12.13 11.27 -34.42
C PRO A 28 -11.81 11.46 -32.91
N HIS A 29 -12.22 10.51 -32.12
CA HIS A 29 -11.80 10.42 -30.73
C HIS A 29 -10.28 10.31 -30.70
N HIS A 30 -9.62 11.43 -30.50
CA HIS A 30 -8.23 11.45 -30.06
C HIS A 30 -8.20 10.80 -28.68
N HIS A 31 -7.83 9.54 -28.65
CA HIS A 31 -7.32 8.94 -27.44
C HIS A 31 -6.05 9.72 -27.08
N ASP A 32 -6.18 10.63 -26.12
CA ASP A 32 -5.05 11.22 -25.44
C ASP A 32 -4.22 10.08 -24.86
N HIS A 33 -3.18 9.70 -25.55
CA HIS A 33 -2.08 8.96 -24.99
C HIS A 33 -1.48 9.87 -23.92
N ALA A 34 -1.93 9.71 -22.67
CA ALA A 34 -1.31 10.32 -21.50
C ALA A 34 0.19 10.05 -21.62
N GLY A 35 0.96 11.11 -21.87
CA GLY A 35 2.35 11.02 -22.23
C GLY A 35 3.11 10.19 -21.20
N GLN A 36 3.66 9.06 -21.65
CA GLN A 36 4.59 8.30 -20.85
C GLN A 36 5.73 9.25 -20.48
N LYS A 37 5.82 9.59 -19.20
CA LYS A 37 6.97 10.37 -18.70
C LYS A 37 8.22 9.60 -19.07
N ALA A 38 9.20 10.29 -19.64
CA ALA A 38 10.51 9.71 -19.92
C ALA A 38 11.04 9.00 -18.65
N PRO A 39 11.66 7.81 -18.78
CA PRO A 39 12.23 7.10 -17.65
C PRO A 39 13.18 8.00 -16.87
N SER A 40 13.17 7.90 -15.54
CA SER A 40 14.13 8.65 -14.72
C SER A 40 15.55 8.20 -15.02
N ASP A 41 16.55 9.06 -14.77
CA ASP A 41 17.97 8.71 -14.91
C ASP A 41 18.33 7.43 -14.13
N LEU A 42 17.75 7.25 -12.95
CA LEU A 42 17.91 6.03 -12.15
C LEU A 42 17.33 4.80 -12.87
N ALA A 43 16.15 4.91 -13.45
CA ALA A 43 15.53 3.80 -14.21
C ALA A 43 16.39 3.41 -15.44
N LEU A 44 16.93 4.40 -16.14
CA LEU A 44 17.84 4.16 -17.27
C LEU A 44 19.13 3.45 -16.84
N ARG A 45 19.71 3.83 -15.70
CA ARG A 45 20.90 3.17 -15.14
C ARG A 45 20.63 1.74 -14.74
N VAL A 46 19.46 1.47 -14.13
CA VAL A 46 19.05 0.10 -13.75
C VAL A 46 18.88 -0.76 -15.01
N ALA A 47 18.19 -0.26 -16.04
CA ALA A 47 18.02 -0.99 -17.30
C ALA A 47 19.35 -1.25 -18.03
N ALA A 48 20.28 -0.29 -18.00
CA ALA A 48 21.63 -0.48 -18.57
C ALA A 48 22.44 -1.54 -17.81
N LEU A 49 22.34 -1.55 -16.47
CA LEU A 49 23.01 -2.56 -15.65
C LEU A 49 22.43 -3.96 -15.91
N GLU A 50 21.12 -4.08 -15.97
CA GLU A 50 20.42 -5.33 -16.32
C GLU A 50 20.89 -5.86 -17.68
N SER A 51 20.90 -5.01 -18.72
CA SER A 51 21.36 -5.36 -20.05
C SER A 51 22.79 -5.88 -20.05
N LEU A 52 23.69 -5.23 -19.30
CA LEU A 52 25.09 -5.67 -19.17
C LEU A 52 25.23 -7.02 -18.45
N LEU A 53 24.42 -7.27 -17.44
CA LEU A 53 24.45 -8.54 -16.70
C LEU A 53 23.94 -9.70 -17.58
N ILE A 54 22.91 -9.45 -18.39
CA ILE A 54 22.37 -10.41 -19.36
C ILE A 54 23.43 -10.68 -20.45
N GLU A 55 24.02 -9.65 -21.05
CA GLU A 55 25.08 -9.78 -22.07
C GLU A 55 26.27 -10.61 -21.57
N LYS A 56 26.63 -10.43 -20.29
CA LYS A 56 27.72 -11.21 -19.64
C LYS A 56 27.30 -12.61 -19.21
N GLY A 57 26.06 -13.02 -19.41
CA GLY A 57 25.52 -14.31 -18.98
C GLY A 57 25.48 -14.51 -17.48
N LEU A 58 25.45 -13.41 -16.70
CA LEU A 58 25.36 -13.45 -15.24
C LEU A 58 23.90 -13.47 -14.74
N VAL A 59 22.97 -13.06 -15.57
CA VAL A 59 21.52 -13.07 -15.29
C VAL A 59 20.80 -13.72 -16.47
N ASP A 60 19.91 -14.65 -16.17
CA ASP A 60 18.97 -15.21 -17.13
C ASP A 60 17.71 -14.36 -17.18
N PRO A 61 17.35 -13.74 -18.33
CA PRO A 61 16.15 -12.94 -18.47
C PRO A 61 14.88 -13.69 -18.07
N ALA A 62 14.77 -14.98 -18.45
CA ALA A 62 13.57 -15.77 -18.12
C ALA A 62 13.43 -16.01 -16.62
N ALA A 63 14.54 -16.15 -15.88
CA ALA A 63 14.52 -16.25 -14.43
C ALA A 63 14.14 -14.92 -13.78
N LEU A 64 14.56 -13.79 -14.33
CA LEU A 64 14.19 -12.47 -13.88
C LEU A 64 12.68 -12.20 -14.08
N ASP A 65 12.17 -12.50 -15.28
CA ASP A 65 10.74 -12.37 -15.61
C ASP A 65 9.88 -13.25 -14.70
N ALA A 66 10.29 -14.50 -14.44
CA ALA A 66 9.59 -15.38 -13.53
C ALA A 66 9.58 -14.86 -12.08
N LEU A 67 10.66 -14.21 -11.65
CA LEU A 67 10.73 -13.58 -10.33
C LEU A 67 9.79 -12.37 -10.25
N VAL A 68 9.78 -11.51 -11.27
CA VAL A 68 8.87 -10.36 -11.36
C VAL A 68 7.42 -10.84 -11.34
N ASP A 69 7.05 -11.82 -12.16
CA ASP A 69 5.70 -12.41 -12.20
C ASP A 69 5.28 -12.95 -10.82
N THR A 70 6.20 -13.64 -10.14
CA THR A 70 5.95 -14.14 -8.78
C THR A 70 5.62 -13.01 -7.82
N TYR A 71 6.39 -11.92 -7.83
CA TYR A 71 6.16 -10.76 -6.94
C TYR A 71 4.93 -9.95 -7.32
N GLU A 72 4.56 -9.90 -8.60
CA GLU A 72 3.37 -9.18 -9.06
C GLU A 72 2.07 -9.95 -8.81
N HIS A 73 2.08 -11.29 -8.97
CA HIS A 73 0.86 -12.07 -9.01
C HIS A 73 0.71 -13.12 -7.90
N GLN A 74 1.80 -13.61 -7.31
CA GLN A 74 1.77 -14.71 -6.34
C GLN A 74 2.16 -14.29 -4.92
N VAL A 75 2.87 -13.18 -4.77
CA VAL A 75 3.35 -12.67 -3.48
C VAL A 75 2.71 -11.31 -3.22
N GLY A 76 2.20 -11.08 -2.03
CA GLY A 76 1.75 -9.74 -1.73
C GLY A 76 0.66 -9.62 -0.66
N PRO A 77 0.08 -8.44 -0.53
CA PRO A 77 -0.85 -8.12 0.55
C PRO A 77 -2.07 -9.05 0.62
N ARG A 78 -2.44 -9.67 -0.50
CA ARG A 78 -3.52 -10.68 -0.55
C ARG A 78 -3.20 -11.91 0.29
N ASN A 79 -1.95 -12.34 0.35
CA ASN A 79 -1.53 -13.48 1.17
C ASN A 79 -1.66 -13.14 2.65
N GLY A 80 -1.16 -11.98 3.08
CA GLY A 80 -1.34 -11.50 4.44
C GLY A 80 -2.81 -11.31 4.81
N ALA A 81 -3.61 -10.78 3.89
CA ALA A 81 -5.05 -10.62 4.10
C ALA A 81 -5.75 -11.97 4.35
N LYS A 82 -5.38 -13.03 3.62
CA LYS A 82 -5.89 -14.40 3.87
C LYS A 82 -5.45 -14.94 5.22
N VAL A 83 -4.20 -14.70 5.62
CA VAL A 83 -3.70 -15.06 6.97
C VAL A 83 -4.54 -14.38 8.06
N VAL A 84 -4.81 -13.08 7.91
CA VAL A 84 -5.63 -12.30 8.85
C VAL A 84 -7.07 -12.82 8.89
N ALA A 85 -7.70 -13.00 7.73
CA ALA A 85 -9.09 -13.49 7.64
C ALA A 85 -9.24 -14.88 8.26
N ARG A 86 -8.30 -15.78 8.00
CA ARG A 86 -8.25 -17.11 8.64
C ARG A 86 -8.13 -16.99 10.16
N ALA A 87 -7.25 -16.14 10.66
CA ALA A 87 -7.09 -15.92 12.09
C ALA A 87 -8.36 -15.35 12.75
N TRP A 88 -9.16 -14.56 12.05
CA TRP A 88 -10.44 -14.06 12.56
C TRP A 88 -11.55 -15.12 12.59
N LYS A 89 -11.51 -16.09 11.68
CA LYS A 89 -12.52 -17.17 11.59
C LYS A 89 -12.18 -18.38 12.42
N ASP A 90 -10.90 -18.71 12.57
CA ASP A 90 -10.41 -19.90 13.26
C ASP A 90 -9.54 -19.51 14.49
N PRO A 91 -10.10 -19.58 15.71
CA PRO A 91 -9.35 -19.27 16.93
C PRO A 91 -8.16 -20.20 17.17
N ALA A 92 -8.22 -21.46 16.70
CA ALA A 92 -7.10 -22.40 16.82
C ALA A 92 -5.96 -22.03 15.89
N TYR A 93 -6.26 -21.62 14.66
CA TYR A 93 -5.26 -21.07 13.73
C TYR A 93 -4.65 -19.77 14.28
N LYS A 94 -5.48 -18.86 14.83
CA LYS A 94 -5.01 -17.63 15.46
C LYS A 94 -4.03 -17.91 16.60
N ALA A 95 -4.32 -18.88 17.45
CA ALA A 95 -3.43 -19.26 18.54
C ALA A 95 -2.06 -19.76 18.02
N ARG A 96 -2.06 -20.57 16.96
CA ARG A 96 -0.83 -21.01 16.28
C ARG A 96 -0.08 -19.85 15.64
N LEU A 97 -0.79 -18.96 14.94
CA LEU A 97 -0.23 -17.76 14.29
C LEU A 97 0.50 -16.86 15.31
N LEU A 98 -0.09 -16.65 16.48
CA LEU A 98 0.52 -15.82 17.53
C LEU A 98 1.68 -16.54 18.28
N THR A 99 1.76 -17.87 18.18
CA THR A 99 2.84 -18.66 18.78
C THR A 99 4.02 -18.84 17.84
N ASP A 100 3.76 -19.21 16.60
CA ASP A 100 4.74 -19.40 15.51
C ASP A 100 4.11 -18.99 14.19
N ALA A 101 4.31 -17.72 13.84
CA ALA A 101 3.73 -17.18 12.62
C ALA A 101 4.39 -17.76 11.36
N THR A 102 5.65 -18.16 11.41
CA THR A 102 6.34 -18.78 10.28
C THR A 102 5.65 -20.09 9.89
N ALA A 103 5.44 -20.98 10.86
CA ALA A 103 4.77 -22.25 10.63
C ALA A 103 3.30 -22.06 10.21
N ALA A 104 2.56 -21.17 10.89
CA ALA A 104 1.14 -20.93 10.59
C ALA A 104 0.92 -20.32 9.20
N ILE A 105 1.79 -19.42 8.75
CA ILE A 105 1.75 -18.84 7.41
C ILE A 105 2.07 -19.91 6.35
N ALA A 106 3.02 -20.80 6.64
CA ALA A 106 3.37 -21.92 5.75
C ALA A 106 2.23 -22.95 5.59
N GLU A 107 1.35 -23.12 6.60
CA GLU A 107 0.14 -23.96 6.49
C GLU A 107 -0.77 -23.51 5.31
N LEU A 108 -0.75 -22.21 4.98
CA LEU A 108 -1.51 -21.64 3.88
C LEU A 108 -0.73 -21.59 2.55
N GLY A 109 0.48 -22.13 2.51
CA GLY A 109 1.33 -22.14 1.33
C GLY A 109 2.08 -20.82 1.07
N PHE A 110 2.14 -19.90 2.03
CA PHE A 110 2.74 -18.58 1.87
C PHE A 110 4.11 -18.46 2.55
N GLY A 111 4.94 -19.45 2.53
CA GLY A 111 6.25 -19.44 3.17
C GLY A 111 7.42 -19.72 2.26
N GLY A 112 8.63 -19.54 2.75
CA GLY A 112 9.80 -20.28 2.27
C GLY A 112 10.79 -19.55 1.37
N MET A 113 10.55 -18.31 0.92
CA MET A 113 11.47 -17.67 -0.02
C MET A 113 12.62 -16.87 0.64
N GLN A 114 12.52 -16.50 1.91
CA GLN A 114 13.48 -15.55 2.50
C GLN A 114 14.13 -16.01 3.81
N GLY A 115 13.76 -17.15 4.36
CA GLY A 115 14.38 -17.71 5.58
C GLY A 115 14.24 -16.86 6.85
N GLU A 116 13.42 -15.79 6.81
CA GLU A 116 13.14 -14.96 7.97
C GLU A 116 12.15 -15.62 8.93
N HIS A 117 12.30 -15.32 10.20
CA HIS A 117 11.33 -15.69 11.21
C HIS A 117 10.20 -14.67 11.28
N MET A 118 8.97 -15.12 11.07
CA MET A 118 7.78 -14.30 11.13
C MET A 118 7.20 -14.28 12.53
N VAL A 119 6.83 -13.10 13.02
CA VAL A 119 6.13 -12.89 14.29
C VAL A 119 4.83 -12.13 14.05
N ALA A 120 3.70 -12.70 14.43
CA ALA A 120 2.43 -12.01 14.39
C ALA A 120 2.17 -11.29 15.72
N VAL A 121 1.69 -10.03 15.63
CA VAL A 121 1.37 -9.20 16.79
C VAL A 121 -0.07 -8.70 16.70
N GLU A 122 -0.89 -8.99 17.71
CA GLU A 122 -2.32 -8.72 17.66
C GLU A 122 -2.67 -7.34 18.21
N ASN A 123 -3.47 -6.58 17.45
CA ASN A 123 -4.15 -5.39 17.95
C ASN A 123 -5.34 -5.78 18.84
N THR A 124 -5.45 -5.09 19.97
CA THR A 124 -6.55 -5.26 20.92
C THR A 124 -7.21 -3.89 21.18
N PRO A 125 -8.35 -3.82 21.88
CA PRO A 125 -8.95 -2.52 22.22
C PRO A 125 -8.04 -1.59 23.01
N THR A 126 -7.02 -2.13 23.69
CA THR A 126 -6.09 -1.37 24.55
C THR A 126 -4.67 -1.31 24.02
N VAL A 127 -4.34 -2.08 22.98
CA VAL A 127 -2.99 -2.15 22.40
C VAL A 127 -3.07 -2.02 20.88
N HIS A 128 -2.32 -1.08 20.32
CA HIS A 128 -2.10 -0.92 18.90
C HIS A 128 -0.64 -1.21 18.56
N ASN A 129 -0.40 -2.02 17.55
CA ASN A 129 0.93 -2.40 17.11
C ASN A 129 1.30 -1.65 15.83
N LEU A 130 2.55 -1.21 15.74
CA LEU A 130 3.13 -0.52 14.61
C LEU A 130 4.44 -1.18 14.23
N VAL A 131 4.62 -1.51 12.96
CA VAL A 131 5.86 -2.14 12.46
C VAL A 131 6.73 -1.12 11.77
N VAL A 132 8.03 -1.17 12.03
CA VAL A 132 9.06 -0.35 11.40
C VAL A 132 10.32 -1.18 11.15
N CYS A 133 11.22 -0.72 10.31
CA CYS A 133 12.62 -1.13 10.31
C CYS A 133 13.49 0.13 10.38
N THR A 134 14.12 0.38 11.53
CA THR A 134 14.92 1.61 11.76
C THR A 134 16.23 1.60 10.98
N LEU A 135 16.79 0.44 10.69
CA LEU A 135 18.08 0.31 10.03
C LEU A 135 18.02 0.34 8.50
N CYS A 136 17.03 -0.31 7.92
CA CYS A 136 16.94 -0.47 6.45
C CYS A 136 15.49 -0.51 5.97
N SER A 137 15.03 -1.63 5.48
CA SER A 137 13.67 -1.82 4.97
C SER A 137 13.19 -3.26 5.13
N CYS A 138 13.60 -3.89 6.23
CA CYS A 138 13.19 -5.25 6.55
C CYS A 138 11.67 -5.35 6.62
N TYR A 139 11.11 -6.23 5.81
CA TYR A 139 9.69 -6.25 5.49
C TYR A 139 9.24 -7.67 5.18
N PRO A 140 8.06 -8.11 5.56
CA PRO A 140 7.59 -9.48 5.31
C PRO A 140 7.06 -9.61 3.86
N TYR A 141 7.95 -9.70 2.89
CA TYR A 141 7.63 -9.71 1.45
C TYR A 141 6.64 -10.80 1.06
N THR A 142 6.76 -12.00 1.61
CA THR A 142 5.94 -13.16 1.27
C THR A 142 4.44 -12.93 1.50
N VAL A 143 4.10 -12.13 2.50
CA VAL A 143 2.72 -11.86 2.90
C VAL A 143 2.25 -10.44 2.64
N LEU A 144 3.15 -9.47 2.50
CA LEU A 144 2.80 -8.06 2.27
C LEU A 144 3.25 -7.52 0.91
N GLY A 145 3.98 -8.31 0.10
CA GLY A 145 4.54 -7.86 -1.18
C GLY A 145 5.64 -6.84 -1.04
N LEU A 146 5.80 -5.97 -2.03
CA LEU A 146 6.83 -4.93 -1.99
C LEU A 146 6.46 -3.83 -0.98
N PRO A 147 7.44 -3.34 -0.19
CA PRO A 147 7.18 -2.30 0.79
C PRO A 147 6.81 -0.99 0.09
N PRO A 148 5.85 -0.23 0.65
CA PRO A 148 5.53 1.09 0.14
C PRO A 148 6.72 2.04 0.30
N VAL A 149 6.81 3.05 -0.57
CA VAL A 149 7.94 4.00 -0.59
C VAL A 149 8.13 4.69 0.77
N TRP A 150 7.01 5.07 1.42
CA TRP A 150 7.06 5.73 2.73
C TRP A 150 7.66 4.84 3.84
N TYR A 151 7.47 3.50 3.78
CA TYR A 151 8.04 2.57 4.77
C TYR A 151 9.57 2.62 4.82
N LYS A 152 10.20 2.85 3.67
CA LYS A 152 11.67 2.98 3.54
C LYS A 152 12.19 4.38 3.88
N SER A 153 11.33 5.37 4.00
CA SER A 153 11.73 6.76 4.19
C SER A 153 12.38 6.99 5.56
N ALA A 154 13.44 7.80 5.61
CA ALA A 154 14.12 8.15 6.85
C ALA A 154 13.18 8.84 7.86
N PRO A 155 12.26 9.75 7.46
CA PRO A 155 11.29 10.33 8.36
C PRO A 155 10.39 9.30 9.06
N TYR A 156 9.80 8.35 8.32
CA TYR A 156 8.99 7.29 8.91
C TYR A 156 9.80 6.45 9.90
N ARG A 157 10.95 5.96 9.47
CA ARG A 157 11.81 5.07 10.28
C ARG A 157 12.23 5.68 11.61
N SER A 158 12.59 6.97 11.62
CA SER A 158 12.99 7.65 12.85
C SER A 158 11.79 8.04 13.72
N ARG A 159 10.72 8.59 13.10
CA ARG A 159 9.59 9.13 13.84
C ARG A 159 8.68 8.04 14.42
N ALA A 160 8.54 6.90 13.76
CA ALA A 160 7.76 5.78 14.27
C ALA A 160 8.20 5.32 15.67
N VAL A 161 9.49 5.48 16.01
CA VAL A 161 10.03 5.11 17.34
C VAL A 161 9.93 6.28 18.33
N ILE A 162 10.09 7.53 17.85
CA ILE A 162 10.14 8.73 18.71
C ILE A 162 8.73 9.22 19.05
N ASP A 163 7.85 9.31 18.05
CA ASP A 163 6.46 9.79 18.16
C ASP A 163 5.51 8.90 17.33
N PRO A 164 5.30 7.63 17.73
CA PRO A 164 4.44 6.72 16.99
C PRO A 164 2.99 7.22 16.91
N ARG A 165 2.49 7.91 17.93
CA ARG A 165 1.12 8.45 17.93
C ARG A 165 0.98 9.61 16.94
N GLY A 166 1.98 10.45 16.79
CA GLY A 166 2.01 11.51 15.77
C GLY A 166 2.06 10.93 14.37
N VAL A 167 2.88 9.91 14.14
CA VAL A 167 2.94 9.20 12.87
C VAL A 167 1.58 8.58 12.52
N LEU A 168 0.94 7.88 13.44
CA LEU A 168 -0.39 7.29 13.22
C LEU A 168 -1.43 8.33 12.81
N ARG A 169 -1.44 9.52 13.45
CA ARG A 169 -2.36 10.61 13.09
C ARG A 169 -2.11 11.12 11.66
N GLU A 170 -0.87 11.18 11.20
CA GLU A 170 -0.54 11.55 9.81
C GLU A 170 -1.09 10.54 8.80
N PHE A 171 -1.20 9.28 9.18
CA PHE A 171 -1.85 8.22 8.40
C PHE A 171 -3.39 8.16 8.60
N GLY A 172 -3.97 9.10 9.38
CA GLY A 172 -5.41 9.13 9.65
C GLY A 172 -5.87 8.13 10.72
N VAL A 173 -4.95 7.55 11.50
CA VAL A 173 -5.28 6.64 12.60
C VAL A 173 -5.36 7.43 13.90
N GLU A 174 -6.57 7.60 14.42
CA GLU A 174 -6.81 8.22 15.72
C GLU A 174 -7.12 7.15 16.77
N LEU A 175 -6.24 7.04 17.76
CA LEU A 175 -6.38 6.08 18.85
C LEU A 175 -6.84 6.78 20.12
N PRO A 176 -7.73 6.16 20.93
CA PRO A 176 -8.08 6.65 22.25
C PRO A 176 -6.83 6.95 23.10
N PRO A 177 -6.85 7.97 23.95
CA PRO A 177 -5.69 8.36 24.75
C PRO A 177 -5.09 7.23 25.61
N GLY A 178 -5.93 6.28 26.07
CA GLY A 178 -5.51 5.13 26.88
C GLY A 178 -4.96 3.94 26.10
N THR A 179 -5.00 3.97 24.74
CA THR A 179 -4.47 2.87 23.93
C THR A 179 -2.94 2.91 23.95
N ALA A 180 -2.32 1.82 24.40
CA ALA A 180 -0.87 1.66 24.32
C ALA A 180 -0.43 1.39 22.89
N ILE A 181 0.64 2.04 22.45
CA ILE A 181 1.24 1.78 21.14
C ILE A 181 2.54 0.99 21.34
N ARG A 182 2.64 -0.14 20.67
CA ARG A 182 3.85 -0.96 20.65
C ARG A 182 4.48 -0.87 19.27
N VAL A 183 5.74 -0.43 19.24
CA VAL A 183 6.52 -0.34 18.00
C VAL A 183 7.43 -1.55 17.90
N TRP A 184 7.35 -2.24 16.77
CA TRP A 184 8.12 -3.46 16.49
C TRP A 184 9.13 -3.16 15.40
N ASP A 185 10.41 -3.25 15.74
CA ASP A 185 11.53 -2.98 14.83
C ASP A 185 11.97 -4.28 14.15
N SER A 186 11.65 -4.41 12.88
CA SER A 186 12.05 -5.57 12.07
C SER A 186 13.56 -5.61 11.86
N THR A 187 14.13 -6.79 11.89
CA THR A 187 15.58 -7.02 11.65
C THR A 187 15.80 -7.87 10.40
N ALA A 188 17.05 -8.18 10.08
CA ALA A 188 17.38 -9.11 9.01
C ALA A 188 16.78 -10.53 9.23
N GLU A 189 16.56 -10.91 10.48
CA GLU A 189 16.13 -12.25 10.87
C GLU A 189 14.65 -12.32 11.24
N ILE A 190 14.08 -11.20 11.76
CA ILE A 190 12.71 -11.17 12.28
C ILE A 190 11.88 -10.16 11.50
N ARG A 191 10.70 -10.60 11.04
CA ARG A 191 9.68 -9.77 10.40
C ARG A 191 8.39 -9.81 11.18
N TYR A 192 7.73 -8.66 11.30
CA TYR A 192 6.48 -8.56 12.04
C TYR A 192 5.30 -8.39 11.11
N LEU A 193 4.19 -9.05 11.43
CA LEU A 193 2.88 -8.92 10.81
C LEU A 193 1.89 -8.47 11.88
N VAL A 194 1.24 -7.32 11.68
CA VAL A 194 0.14 -6.92 12.56
C VAL A 194 -1.11 -7.72 12.19
N LEU A 195 -1.72 -8.34 13.19
CA LEU A 195 -3.07 -8.89 13.10
C LEU A 195 -4.04 -7.80 13.59
N PRO A 196 -4.71 -7.09 12.69
CA PRO A 196 -5.62 -6.03 13.06
C PRO A 196 -6.88 -6.59 13.72
N GLN A 197 -7.60 -5.76 14.46
CA GLN A 197 -8.89 -6.16 15.05
C GLN A 197 -9.89 -6.41 13.92
N ARG A 198 -10.70 -7.45 14.09
CA ARG A 198 -11.81 -7.72 13.17
C ARG A 198 -12.82 -6.59 13.21
N PRO A 199 -13.22 -6.02 12.05
CA PRO A 199 -14.21 -4.95 12.02
C PRO A 199 -15.56 -5.40 12.60
N PRO A 200 -16.25 -4.53 13.38
CA PRO A 200 -17.56 -4.84 13.91
C PRO A 200 -18.58 -5.16 12.81
N GLY A 201 -19.52 -6.08 13.10
CA GLY A 201 -20.59 -6.42 12.16
C GLY A 201 -20.19 -7.35 11.02
N THR A 202 -18.94 -7.85 10.99
CA THR A 202 -18.44 -8.74 9.94
C THR A 202 -18.55 -10.24 10.29
N ASP A 203 -19.22 -10.60 11.39
CA ASP A 203 -19.31 -11.99 11.88
C ASP A 203 -19.95 -12.97 10.88
N HIS A 204 -20.82 -12.45 10.03
CA HIS A 204 -21.52 -13.20 8.99
C HIS A 204 -20.67 -13.43 7.72
N LEU A 205 -19.51 -12.78 7.58
CA LEU A 205 -18.67 -12.89 6.40
C LEU A 205 -17.80 -14.14 6.44
N ASP A 206 -17.62 -14.75 5.26
CA ASP A 206 -16.65 -15.81 5.03
C ASP A 206 -15.21 -15.26 4.83
N GLU A 207 -14.22 -16.15 4.68
CA GLU A 207 -12.80 -15.76 4.64
C GLU A 207 -12.48 -14.82 3.47
N ASP A 208 -12.99 -15.09 2.25
CA ASP A 208 -12.67 -14.25 1.09
C ASP A 208 -13.20 -12.81 1.21
N PRO A 209 -14.50 -12.59 1.57
CA PRO A 209 -14.98 -11.23 1.87
C PRO A 209 -14.23 -10.56 3.03
N LEU A 210 -13.84 -11.30 4.08
CA LEU A 210 -13.04 -10.77 5.19
C LEU A 210 -11.65 -10.36 4.71
N ALA A 211 -10.99 -11.20 3.90
CA ALA A 211 -9.68 -10.88 3.33
C ALA A 211 -9.73 -9.63 2.44
N ALA A 212 -10.84 -9.39 1.73
CA ALA A 212 -11.01 -8.20 0.90
C ALA A 212 -11.04 -6.89 1.72
N LEU A 213 -11.37 -6.94 3.01
CA LEU A 213 -11.33 -5.77 3.90
C LEU A 213 -9.91 -5.43 4.36
N VAL A 214 -9.01 -6.40 4.38
CA VAL A 214 -7.67 -6.24 4.96
C VAL A 214 -6.74 -5.55 3.98
N THR A 215 -6.18 -4.41 4.39
CA THR A 215 -5.20 -3.67 3.61
C THR A 215 -3.77 -3.98 4.07
N ARG A 216 -2.79 -3.78 3.18
CA ARG A 216 -1.38 -3.87 3.54
C ARG A 216 -1.03 -2.94 4.70
N ASP A 217 -1.53 -1.73 4.66
CA ASP A 217 -1.20 -0.69 5.63
C ASP A 217 -1.79 -1.00 7.01
N ALA A 218 -2.94 -1.69 7.09
CA ALA A 218 -3.48 -2.23 8.34
C ALA A 218 -2.59 -3.34 8.93
N MET A 219 -1.96 -4.16 8.08
CA MET A 219 -1.02 -5.20 8.50
C MET A 219 0.37 -4.68 8.87
N ILE A 220 0.68 -3.41 8.59
CA ILE A 220 1.83 -2.68 9.12
C ILE A 220 1.44 -1.93 10.41
N GLY A 221 0.15 -1.66 10.58
CA GLY A 221 -0.41 -0.95 11.72
C GLY A 221 -0.61 0.55 11.50
N VAL A 222 -0.59 1.05 10.24
CA VAL A 222 -0.77 2.48 9.92
C VAL A 222 -2.12 2.81 9.29
N ALA A 223 -3.03 1.86 9.18
CA ALA A 223 -4.39 2.10 8.70
C ALA A 223 -5.43 1.44 9.60
N PRO A 224 -6.62 2.04 9.75
CA PRO A 224 -7.79 1.35 10.31
C PRO A 224 -8.34 0.35 9.28
N LEU A 225 -9.26 -0.51 9.74
CA LEU A 225 -10.11 -1.37 8.91
C LEU A 225 -11.55 -0.93 9.01
#